data_12c4a661a655bac13723bddd14f14c9e
#
_entry.id   12c4a661a655bac13723bddd14f14c9e
#
_cell.length_a   1.000
_cell.length_b   1.000
_cell.length_c   1.000
_cell.angle_alpha   90.00
_cell.angle_beta   90.00
_cell.angle_gamma   90.00
#
_symmetry.space_group_name_H-M   'P 1'
#
loop_
_entity.id
_entity.type
_entity.pdbx_description
1 polymer ?
#
loop_
_entity_poly.entity_id
_entity_poly.type
_entity_poly.pdbx_seq_one_letter_code
_entity_poly.pdbx_strand_id
1 'polypeptide(L)'
;KTKNLLRGVVHGIGGYGNCMGVPTIAGQTSFDRSYNGNILVNAMTLGLVKKDKIFYSKAAGLNKPVIYVGSKTGRDGIHGASMASASFDEKIEEKKPTVQVGDPFTEKLLLEACLELMSGDSIIAIQDMGAAGLTSSSIEMASKGNLGIEINLNKVPCRETKMTPYEIMLSESQERMLIVLESGKEEIAKKIFDKWNLDFAVIGKT
;
A
#
# COMPACT_ATOMS: atom_id res chain seq x y z
N LYS A 1 -13.39 27.05 -9.27
CA LYS A 1 -13.37 25.61 -8.89
C LYS A 1 -12.18 24.91 -9.55
N THR A 2 -12.04 24.87 -10.88
CA THR A 2 -10.97 24.19 -11.63
C THR A 2 -9.56 24.58 -11.17
N LYS A 3 -9.28 25.87 -10.98
CA LYS A 3 -7.98 26.35 -10.51
C LYS A 3 -7.60 25.78 -9.13
N ASN A 4 -8.56 25.64 -8.23
CA ASN A 4 -8.32 25.06 -6.90
C ASN A 4 -8.06 23.54 -6.98
N LEU A 5 -8.79 22.81 -7.83
CA LEU A 5 -8.57 21.40 -8.07
C LEU A 5 -7.17 21.17 -8.66
N LEU A 6 -6.79 21.91 -9.70
CA LEU A 6 -5.45 21.81 -10.30
C LEU A 6 -4.35 22.08 -9.28
N ARG A 7 -4.51 23.16 -8.49
CA ARG A 7 -3.55 23.48 -7.42
C ARG A 7 -3.42 22.34 -6.39
N GLY A 8 -4.56 21.75 -5.99
CA GLY A 8 -4.58 20.62 -5.06
C GLY A 8 -3.85 19.39 -5.61
N VAL A 9 -4.10 19.04 -6.88
CA VAL A 9 -3.43 17.91 -7.55
C VAL A 9 -1.92 18.13 -7.63
N VAL A 10 -1.49 19.29 -8.12
CA VAL A 10 -0.04 19.60 -8.23
C VAL A 10 0.64 19.58 -6.86
N HIS A 11 -0.02 20.15 -5.85
CA HIS A 11 0.51 20.15 -4.48
C HIS A 11 0.58 18.73 -3.90
N GLY A 12 -0.45 17.90 -4.11
CA GLY A 12 -0.47 16.52 -3.62
C GLY A 12 0.63 15.67 -4.24
N ILE A 13 0.76 15.67 -5.57
CA ILE A 13 1.79 14.88 -6.28
C ILE A 13 3.20 15.37 -5.90
N GLY A 14 3.45 16.68 -6.03
CA GLY A 14 4.78 17.23 -5.76
C GLY A 14 5.18 17.16 -4.29
N GLY A 15 4.24 17.38 -3.36
CA GLY A 15 4.48 17.30 -1.92
C GLY A 15 4.82 15.89 -1.47
N TYR A 16 4.07 14.90 -1.93
CA TYR A 16 4.31 13.49 -1.60
C TYR A 16 5.67 13.02 -2.13
N GLY A 17 5.94 13.21 -3.41
CA GLY A 17 7.21 12.83 -4.03
C GLY A 17 8.42 13.54 -3.38
N ASN A 18 8.27 14.82 -3.06
CA ASN A 18 9.34 15.58 -2.41
C ASN A 18 9.69 15.05 -1.00
N CYS A 19 8.69 14.69 -0.21
CA CYS A 19 8.92 14.07 1.11
C CYS A 19 9.63 12.72 1.01
N MET A 20 9.33 11.93 -0.01
CA MET A 20 10.03 10.67 -0.31
C MET A 20 11.44 10.87 -0.84
N GLY A 21 11.79 12.08 -1.27
CA GLY A 21 13.05 12.38 -1.95
C GLY A 21 13.05 11.96 -3.43
N VAL A 22 11.86 11.81 -4.03
CA VAL A 22 11.68 11.50 -5.46
C VAL A 22 11.26 12.78 -6.19
N PRO A 23 12.10 13.33 -7.10
CA PRO A 23 11.80 14.57 -7.77
C PRO A 23 10.66 14.41 -8.78
N THR A 24 9.72 15.37 -8.79
CA THR A 24 8.71 15.49 -9.85
C THR A 24 9.35 16.18 -11.06
N ILE A 25 9.67 15.41 -12.10
CA ILE A 25 10.46 15.87 -13.24
C ILE A 25 9.62 16.32 -14.43
N ALA A 26 8.38 15.86 -14.54
CA ALA A 26 7.51 16.17 -15.67
C ALA A 26 6.03 16.02 -15.29
N GLY A 27 5.17 16.60 -16.09
CA GLY A 27 3.73 16.44 -16.00
C GLY A 27 3.04 17.01 -17.24
N GLN A 28 1.82 16.56 -17.48
CA GLN A 28 0.96 17.04 -18.55
C GLN A 28 -0.44 17.31 -17.98
N THR A 29 -1.05 18.41 -18.36
CA THR A 29 -2.43 18.74 -18.00
C THR A 29 -3.24 18.99 -19.27
N SER A 30 -4.37 18.31 -19.38
CA SER A 30 -5.34 18.49 -20.47
C SER A 30 -6.70 18.84 -19.88
N PHE A 31 -7.46 19.66 -20.58
CA PHE A 31 -8.79 20.09 -20.17
C PHE A 31 -9.83 19.64 -21.19
N ASP A 32 -10.86 18.97 -20.71
CA ASP A 32 -12.04 18.59 -21.49
C ASP A 32 -13.29 18.75 -20.65
N ARG A 33 -14.43 19.08 -21.28
CA ARG A 33 -15.72 19.30 -20.59
C ARG A 33 -16.26 18.03 -19.92
N SER A 34 -15.93 16.85 -20.43
CA SER A 34 -16.35 15.57 -19.86
C SER A 34 -15.80 15.30 -18.47
N TYR A 35 -14.70 15.96 -18.09
CA TYR A 35 -14.11 15.88 -16.75
C TYR A 35 -14.62 16.94 -15.76
N ASN A 36 -15.63 17.72 -16.14
CA ASN A 36 -16.27 18.64 -15.21
C ASN A 36 -17.02 17.85 -14.12
N GLY A 37 -16.58 18.00 -12.87
CA GLY A 37 -17.18 17.31 -11.74
C GLY A 37 -16.38 16.12 -11.23
N ASN A 38 -15.72 15.36 -12.12
CA ASN A 38 -14.83 14.28 -11.73
C ASN A 38 -13.55 14.30 -12.57
N ILE A 39 -12.47 14.83 -11.99
CA ILE A 39 -11.15 14.90 -12.65
C ILE A 39 -10.45 13.53 -12.58
N LEU A 40 -9.67 13.24 -13.61
CA LEU A 40 -8.78 12.08 -13.65
C LEU A 40 -7.35 12.51 -13.36
N VAL A 41 -6.71 11.83 -12.44
CA VAL A 41 -5.31 12.06 -12.05
C VAL A 41 -4.54 10.75 -12.16
N ASN A 42 -3.41 10.79 -12.86
CA ASN A 42 -2.46 9.70 -12.94
C ASN A 42 -1.09 10.17 -12.47
N ALA A 43 -0.44 9.38 -11.65
CA ALA A 43 0.95 9.60 -11.27
C ALA A 43 1.78 8.39 -11.73
N MET A 44 2.97 8.66 -12.26
CA MET A 44 3.91 7.62 -12.68
C MET A 44 5.22 7.80 -11.92
N THR A 45 5.71 6.71 -11.34
CA THR A 45 7.01 6.67 -10.66
C THR A 45 7.95 5.76 -11.44
N LEU A 46 9.16 6.22 -11.68
CA LEU A 46 10.20 5.48 -12.38
C LEU A 46 11.35 5.18 -11.42
N GLY A 47 11.85 3.96 -11.47
CA GLY A 47 13.01 3.51 -10.74
C GLY A 47 13.94 2.68 -11.62
N LEU A 48 15.20 2.56 -11.20
CA LEU A 48 16.18 1.70 -11.83
C LEU A 48 16.48 0.51 -10.92
N VAL A 49 16.45 -0.69 -11.49
CA VAL A 49 16.74 -1.93 -10.79
C VAL A 49 17.65 -2.83 -11.64
N LYS A 50 18.56 -3.57 -11.00
CA LYS A 50 19.32 -4.61 -11.67
C LYS A 50 18.42 -5.79 -12.00
N LYS A 51 18.56 -6.39 -13.19
CA LYS A 51 17.71 -7.47 -13.67
C LYS A 51 17.62 -8.67 -12.72
N ASP A 52 18.70 -8.98 -12.01
CA ASP A 52 18.82 -10.05 -11.03
C ASP A 52 18.32 -9.67 -9.62
N LYS A 53 17.85 -8.43 -9.44
CA LYS A 53 17.32 -7.89 -8.17
C LYS A 53 15.86 -7.48 -8.24
N ILE A 54 15.12 -8.02 -9.20
CA ILE A 54 13.67 -7.80 -9.31
C ILE A 54 12.97 -8.76 -8.36
N PHE A 55 12.16 -8.22 -7.46
CA PHE A 55 11.27 -9.00 -6.59
C PHE A 55 9.87 -9.04 -7.17
N TYR A 56 9.21 -10.17 -7.04
CA TYR A 56 7.88 -10.40 -7.59
C TYR A 56 6.87 -10.64 -6.48
N SER A 57 5.61 -10.32 -6.75
CA SER A 57 4.48 -10.62 -5.88
C SER A 57 3.96 -12.06 -6.09
N LYS A 58 4.87 -13.04 -6.16
CA LYS A 58 4.57 -14.46 -6.37
C LYS A 58 5.01 -15.26 -5.15
N ALA A 59 4.06 -15.61 -4.28
CA ALA A 59 4.35 -16.44 -3.11
C ALA A 59 4.85 -17.84 -3.54
N ALA A 60 5.76 -18.41 -2.76
CA ALA A 60 6.31 -19.74 -3.01
C ALA A 60 6.66 -20.45 -1.70
N GLY A 61 6.62 -21.77 -1.72
CA GLY A 61 6.86 -22.62 -0.55
C GLY A 61 5.66 -22.73 0.37
N LEU A 62 5.57 -23.83 1.11
CA LEU A 62 4.52 -24.08 2.10
C LEU A 62 4.97 -23.65 3.50
N ASN A 63 4.03 -23.20 4.33
CA ASN A 63 4.26 -22.75 5.69
C ASN A 63 5.30 -21.62 5.83
N LYS A 64 5.48 -20.82 4.77
CA LYS A 64 6.35 -19.64 4.82
C LYS A 64 5.64 -18.50 5.55
N PRO A 65 6.34 -17.74 6.43
CA PRO A 65 5.71 -16.67 7.18
C PRO A 65 5.25 -15.53 6.29
N VAL A 66 4.02 -15.08 6.54
CA VAL A 66 3.40 -13.91 5.89
C VAL A 66 3.45 -12.75 6.86
N ILE A 67 4.11 -11.67 6.44
CA ILE A 67 4.43 -10.52 7.26
C ILE A 67 3.65 -9.30 6.78
N TYR A 68 3.08 -8.59 7.73
CA TYR A 68 2.54 -7.24 7.57
C TYR A 68 3.57 -6.23 8.06
N VAL A 69 3.83 -5.19 7.28
CA VAL A 69 4.75 -4.10 7.64
C VAL A 69 4.23 -2.75 7.21
N GLY A 70 4.65 -1.68 7.91
CA GLY A 70 4.31 -0.30 7.59
C GLY A 70 3.30 0.31 8.55
N SER A 71 2.42 1.17 8.06
CA SER A 71 1.40 1.86 8.86
C SER A 71 0.36 0.90 9.43
N LYS A 72 -0.27 1.28 10.54
CA LYS A 72 -1.41 0.53 11.10
C LYS A 72 -2.64 0.63 10.23
N THR A 73 -3.38 -0.45 10.14
CA THR A 73 -4.67 -0.53 9.45
C THR A 73 -5.72 0.32 10.17
N GLY A 74 -6.39 1.19 9.44
CA GLY A 74 -7.52 2.00 9.89
C GLY A 74 -8.72 1.85 8.97
N ARG A 75 -9.82 2.60 9.26
CA ARG A 75 -11.02 2.66 8.41
C ARG A 75 -10.82 3.64 7.26
N ASP A 76 -9.83 3.38 6.41
CA ASP A 76 -9.48 4.23 5.28
C ASP A 76 -9.77 3.50 3.98
N GLY A 77 -10.29 4.21 2.98
CA GLY A 77 -10.42 3.73 1.61
C GLY A 77 -11.35 2.53 1.43
N ILE A 78 -12.10 2.11 2.44
CA ILE A 78 -13.04 1.00 2.33
C ILE A 78 -14.05 1.34 1.22
N HIS A 79 -14.10 0.49 0.17
CA HIS A 79 -14.81 0.75 -1.09
C HIS A 79 -14.26 1.94 -1.91
N GLY A 80 -13.03 2.39 -1.69
CA GLY A 80 -12.41 3.50 -2.42
C GLY A 80 -12.36 3.27 -3.91
N ALA A 81 -12.00 2.08 -4.37
CA ALA A 81 -11.98 1.72 -5.79
C ALA A 81 -13.38 1.78 -6.42
N SER A 82 -14.42 1.34 -5.72
CA SER A 82 -15.81 1.44 -6.18
C SER A 82 -16.29 2.89 -6.24
N MET A 83 -15.89 3.71 -5.28
CA MET A 83 -16.20 5.14 -5.26
C MET A 83 -15.52 5.87 -6.43
N ALA A 84 -14.27 5.55 -6.76
CA ALA A 84 -13.55 6.16 -7.87
C ALA A 84 -14.23 5.92 -9.22
N SER A 85 -14.98 4.82 -9.36
CA SER A 85 -15.75 4.46 -10.56
C SER A 85 -17.17 5.00 -10.56
N ALA A 86 -17.66 5.61 -9.48
CA ALA A 86 -19.01 6.13 -9.35
C ALA A 86 -19.11 7.61 -9.69
N SER A 87 -20.30 8.06 -10.08
CA SER A 87 -20.62 9.49 -10.18
C SER A 87 -20.69 10.11 -8.80
N PHE A 88 -20.08 11.27 -8.62
CA PHE A 88 -20.17 12.02 -7.36
C PHE A 88 -21.55 12.68 -7.23
N ASP A 89 -22.31 12.30 -6.22
CA ASP A 89 -23.53 12.95 -5.79
C ASP A 89 -23.32 13.76 -4.49
N GLU A 90 -24.34 14.49 -4.04
CA GLU A 90 -24.22 15.45 -2.92
C GLU A 90 -24.01 14.81 -1.53
N LYS A 91 -24.01 13.48 -1.40
CA LYS A 91 -23.83 12.76 -0.13
C LYS A 91 -22.39 12.40 0.21
N ILE A 92 -21.46 13.31 -0.06
CA ILE A 92 -20.01 13.07 0.15
C ILE A 92 -19.65 12.86 1.63
N GLU A 93 -20.40 13.47 2.56
CA GLU A 93 -20.04 13.36 3.98
C GLU A 93 -20.27 11.95 4.58
N GLU A 94 -21.21 11.18 4.05
CA GLU A 94 -21.44 9.79 4.43
C GLU A 94 -20.36 8.84 3.91
N LYS A 95 -19.55 9.29 2.94
CA LYS A 95 -18.51 8.50 2.26
C LYS A 95 -17.08 8.78 2.79
N LYS A 96 -16.91 9.49 3.91
CA LYS A 96 -15.60 9.79 4.51
C LYS A 96 -14.70 8.56 4.72
N PRO A 97 -15.21 7.37 5.09
CA PRO A 97 -14.39 6.17 5.21
C PRO A 97 -13.78 5.67 3.89
N THR A 98 -14.24 6.18 2.75
CA THR A 98 -13.71 5.81 1.42
C THR A 98 -12.50 6.64 0.99
N VAL A 99 -12.17 7.70 1.73
CA VAL A 99 -11.01 8.56 1.44
C VAL A 99 -9.74 7.90 1.97
N GLN A 100 -8.74 7.84 1.10
CA GLN A 100 -7.39 7.44 1.48
C GLN A 100 -6.59 8.66 1.94
N VAL A 101 -5.82 8.50 3.03
CA VAL A 101 -4.92 9.54 3.54
C VAL A 101 -3.50 9.00 3.45
N GLY A 102 -2.64 9.72 2.71
CA GLY A 102 -1.24 9.36 2.57
C GLY A 102 -0.36 10.04 3.61
N ASP A 103 0.66 9.32 4.10
CA ASP A 103 1.74 9.84 4.94
C ASP A 103 3.09 9.61 4.24
N PRO A 104 3.57 10.59 3.45
CA PRO A 104 4.80 10.43 2.67
C PRO A 104 6.06 10.31 3.55
N PHE A 105 6.00 10.70 4.81
CA PHE A 105 7.10 10.45 5.74
C PHE A 105 7.18 8.96 6.09
N THR A 106 6.07 8.35 6.47
CA THR A 106 6.02 6.90 6.73
C THR A 106 6.36 6.10 5.46
N GLU A 107 5.89 6.54 4.28
CA GLU A 107 6.25 5.91 3.01
C GLU A 107 7.76 5.95 2.76
N LYS A 108 8.43 7.06 3.06
CA LYS A 108 9.89 7.16 2.96
C LYS A 108 10.58 6.13 3.85
N LEU A 109 10.14 5.99 5.10
CA LEU A 109 10.69 5.00 6.03
C LEU A 109 10.46 3.57 5.54
N LEU A 110 9.26 3.29 5.04
CA LEU A 110 8.87 1.98 4.49
C LEU A 110 9.70 1.63 3.25
N LEU A 111 9.91 2.58 2.35
CA LEU A 111 10.74 2.43 1.17
C LEU A 111 12.17 2.02 1.57
N GLU A 112 12.81 2.74 2.49
CA GLU A 112 14.17 2.46 2.94
C GLU A 112 14.26 1.11 3.65
N ALA A 113 13.31 0.78 4.52
CA ALA A 113 13.27 -0.51 5.21
C ALA A 113 13.11 -1.68 4.23
N CYS A 114 12.23 -1.54 3.23
CA CYS A 114 12.05 -2.55 2.20
C CYS A 114 13.30 -2.72 1.34
N LEU A 115 13.95 -1.64 0.94
CA LEU A 115 15.20 -1.69 0.18
C LEU A 115 16.34 -2.33 0.99
N GLU A 116 16.42 -2.06 2.30
CA GLU A 116 17.39 -2.70 3.19
C GLU A 116 17.12 -4.22 3.28
N LEU A 117 15.87 -4.64 3.46
CA LEU A 117 15.49 -6.05 3.49
C LEU A 117 15.75 -6.74 2.13
N MET A 118 15.48 -6.07 1.02
CA MET A 118 15.72 -6.54 -0.35
C MET A 118 17.22 -6.72 -0.67
N SER A 119 18.12 -6.09 0.07
CA SER A 119 19.55 -6.28 -0.11
C SER A 119 20.03 -7.66 0.32
N GLY A 120 19.25 -8.35 1.15
CA GLY A 120 19.53 -9.69 1.66
C GLY A 120 18.85 -10.82 0.87
N ASP A 121 18.67 -11.95 1.53
CA ASP A 121 18.11 -13.20 1.01
C ASP A 121 16.80 -13.61 1.73
N SER A 122 16.12 -12.68 2.39
CA SER A 122 15.01 -12.98 3.28
C SER A 122 13.65 -13.03 2.57
N ILE A 123 13.51 -12.35 1.42
CA ILE A 123 12.21 -12.15 0.75
C ILE A 123 11.98 -13.23 -0.31
N ILE A 124 10.83 -13.90 -0.23
CA ILE A 124 10.28 -14.75 -1.29
C ILE A 124 9.40 -13.92 -2.22
N ALA A 125 8.49 -13.13 -1.64
CA ALA A 125 7.55 -12.30 -2.40
C ALA A 125 7.21 -11.03 -1.61
N ILE A 126 6.90 -9.96 -2.33
CA ILE A 126 6.51 -8.68 -1.73
C ILE A 126 5.46 -8.01 -2.62
N GLN A 127 4.46 -7.39 -1.98
CA GLN A 127 3.41 -6.64 -2.65
C GLN A 127 2.87 -5.53 -1.75
N ASP A 128 2.53 -4.39 -2.33
CA ASP A 128 1.82 -3.32 -1.65
C ASP A 128 0.37 -3.71 -1.34
N MET A 129 -0.20 -3.07 -0.34
CA MET A 129 -1.62 -3.18 -0.01
C MET A 129 -2.37 -1.98 -0.60
N GLY A 130 -2.61 -2.01 -1.91
CA GLY A 130 -3.33 -0.98 -2.65
C GLY A 130 -4.86 -1.15 -2.56
N ALA A 131 -5.54 -1.14 -3.70
CA ALA A 131 -6.98 -1.32 -3.80
C ALA A 131 -7.44 -2.63 -3.15
N ALA A 132 -8.50 -2.57 -2.34
CA ALA A 132 -9.00 -3.67 -1.51
C ALA A 132 -7.96 -4.24 -0.50
N GLY A 133 -6.90 -3.50 -0.23
CA GLY A 133 -5.96 -3.69 0.86
C GLY A 133 -5.38 -5.09 1.00
N LEU A 134 -5.59 -5.70 2.18
CA LEU A 134 -5.08 -7.03 2.51
C LEU A 134 -5.75 -8.13 1.68
N THR A 135 -6.99 -7.92 1.24
CA THR A 135 -7.71 -8.89 0.39
C THR A 135 -7.00 -9.07 -0.94
N SER A 136 -6.77 -7.99 -1.69
CA SER A 136 -6.14 -8.08 -3.01
C SER A 136 -4.69 -8.57 -2.89
N SER A 137 -3.89 -8.00 -2.01
CA SER A 137 -2.49 -8.36 -1.87
C SER A 137 -2.29 -9.84 -1.53
N SER A 138 -3.05 -10.38 -0.56
CA SER A 138 -2.92 -11.79 -0.18
C SER A 138 -3.40 -12.76 -1.26
N ILE A 139 -4.55 -12.48 -1.89
CA ILE A 139 -5.11 -13.34 -2.94
C ILE A 139 -4.23 -13.32 -4.19
N GLU A 140 -3.75 -12.16 -4.61
CA GLU A 140 -2.89 -12.06 -5.79
C GLU A 140 -1.56 -12.77 -5.60
N MET A 141 -0.90 -12.61 -4.43
CA MET A 141 0.35 -13.32 -4.13
C MET A 141 0.16 -14.82 -4.10
N ALA A 142 -0.93 -15.29 -3.50
CA ALA A 142 -1.29 -16.70 -3.44
C ALA A 142 -1.60 -17.26 -4.83
N SER A 143 -2.44 -16.59 -5.60
CA SER A 143 -2.85 -16.98 -6.95
C SER A 143 -1.65 -17.07 -7.90
N LYS A 144 -0.79 -16.06 -7.93
CA LYS A 144 0.45 -16.07 -8.72
C LYS A 144 1.38 -17.22 -8.32
N GLY A 145 1.36 -17.62 -7.04
CA GLY A 145 2.12 -18.73 -6.49
C GLY A 145 1.48 -20.10 -6.65
N ASN A 146 0.22 -20.17 -7.08
CA ASN A 146 -0.59 -21.40 -7.11
C ASN A 146 -0.67 -22.09 -5.74
N LEU A 147 -0.92 -21.31 -4.68
CA LEU A 147 -1.06 -21.78 -3.30
C LEU A 147 -2.09 -20.94 -2.54
N GLY A 148 -2.39 -21.31 -1.30
CA GLY A 148 -3.23 -20.55 -0.39
C GLY A 148 -2.40 -19.72 0.60
N ILE A 149 -3.06 -18.79 1.27
CA ILE A 149 -2.51 -18.03 2.41
C ILE A 149 -3.51 -18.10 3.55
N GLU A 150 -3.04 -18.48 4.74
CA GLU A 150 -3.79 -18.43 5.99
C GLU A 150 -3.41 -17.16 6.75
N ILE A 151 -4.40 -16.33 7.11
CA ILE A 151 -4.18 -15.07 7.82
C ILE A 151 -4.93 -15.05 9.14
N ASN A 152 -4.24 -14.67 10.21
CA ASN A 152 -4.83 -14.38 11.51
C ASN A 152 -5.04 -12.87 11.66
N LEU A 153 -6.26 -12.39 11.43
CA LEU A 153 -6.60 -10.97 11.48
C LEU A 153 -6.41 -10.33 12.85
N ASN A 154 -6.42 -11.11 13.93
CA ASN A 154 -6.14 -10.59 15.28
C ASN A 154 -4.68 -10.13 15.45
N LYS A 155 -3.79 -10.53 14.54
CA LYS A 155 -2.38 -10.11 14.54
C LYS A 155 -2.11 -8.91 13.66
N VAL A 156 -3.07 -8.45 12.87
CA VAL A 156 -2.91 -7.27 12.02
C VAL A 156 -2.86 -6.02 12.90
N PRO A 157 -1.80 -5.21 12.82
CA PRO A 157 -1.73 -3.95 13.55
C PRO A 157 -2.85 -3.01 13.12
N CYS A 158 -3.72 -2.64 14.04
CA CYS A 158 -4.85 -1.73 13.80
C CYS A 158 -4.65 -0.41 14.56
N ARG A 159 -4.98 0.69 13.89
CA ARG A 159 -4.99 2.04 14.48
C ARG A 159 -6.23 2.27 15.31
N GLU A 160 -7.33 1.67 14.92
CA GLU A 160 -8.63 1.85 15.54
C GLU A 160 -9.08 0.59 16.28
N THR A 161 -9.85 0.80 17.34
CA THR A 161 -10.42 -0.29 18.14
C THR A 161 -11.66 -0.89 17.47
N LYS A 162 -11.95 -2.16 17.76
CA LYS A 162 -13.16 -2.87 17.32
C LYS A 162 -13.35 -2.88 15.80
N MET A 163 -12.27 -2.92 15.05
CA MET A 163 -12.37 -3.17 13.62
C MET A 163 -12.86 -4.59 13.35
N THR A 164 -13.82 -4.71 12.46
CA THR A 164 -14.34 -6.00 12.04
C THR A 164 -13.38 -6.69 11.05
N PRO A 165 -13.43 -8.02 10.90
CA PRO A 165 -12.66 -8.73 9.87
C PRO A 165 -12.84 -8.15 8.47
N TYR A 166 -14.06 -7.74 8.13
CA TYR A 166 -14.39 -7.10 6.86
C TYR A 166 -13.62 -5.78 6.67
N GLU A 167 -13.64 -4.91 7.68
CA GLU A 167 -12.92 -3.64 7.63
C GLU A 167 -11.41 -3.83 7.55
N ILE A 168 -10.84 -4.79 8.29
CA ILE A 168 -9.41 -5.10 8.26
C ILE A 168 -8.98 -5.58 6.88
N MET A 169 -9.76 -6.48 6.27
CA MET A 169 -9.43 -7.06 4.96
C MET A 169 -9.55 -6.07 3.82
N LEU A 170 -10.51 -5.14 3.87
CA LEU A 170 -10.81 -4.20 2.79
C LEU A 170 -10.23 -2.79 3.01
N SER A 171 -9.62 -2.53 4.17
CA SER A 171 -8.97 -1.24 4.42
C SER A 171 -7.89 -0.98 3.38
N GLU A 172 -7.92 0.23 2.81
CA GLU A 172 -6.92 0.75 1.87
C GLU A 172 -6.00 1.78 2.55
N SER A 173 -5.75 1.65 3.87
CA SER A 173 -4.73 2.47 4.54
C SER A 173 -3.43 2.38 3.78
N GLN A 174 -2.83 3.54 3.52
CA GLN A 174 -1.63 3.65 2.70
C GLN A 174 -0.38 3.21 3.47
N GLU A 175 0.75 3.15 2.81
CA GLU A 175 2.08 2.86 3.38
C GLU A 175 2.15 1.50 4.10
N ARG A 176 1.64 0.44 3.43
CA ARG A 176 1.65 -0.93 3.94
C ARG A 176 2.14 -1.91 2.87
N MET A 177 2.96 -2.88 3.28
CA MET A 177 3.41 -3.97 2.41
C MET A 177 3.09 -5.32 3.04
N LEU A 178 2.77 -6.29 2.17
CA LEU A 178 2.65 -7.70 2.51
C LEU A 178 3.89 -8.44 1.97
N ILE A 179 4.55 -9.21 2.83
CA ILE A 179 5.80 -9.87 2.48
C ILE A 179 5.70 -11.35 2.85
N VAL A 180 6.16 -12.24 1.98
CA VAL A 180 6.42 -13.64 2.30
C VAL A 180 7.91 -13.81 2.49
N LEU A 181 8.33 -14.28 3.65
CA LEU A 181 9.75 -14.46 3.99
C LEU A 181 10.17 -15.93 3.89
N GLU A 182 11.47 -16.15 3.74
CA GLU A 182 12.10 -17.42 4.03
C GLU A 182 11.97 -17.76 5.53
N SER A 183 11.73 -19.01 5.83
CA SER A 183 11.56 -19.48 7.21
C SER A 183 12.81 -19.18 8.05
N GLY A 184 12.60 -18.65 9.26
CA GLY A 184 13.69 -18.28 10.18
C GLY A 184 14.31 -16.91 9.91
N LYS A 185 13.77 -16.13 8.96
CA LYS A 185 14.23 -14.77 8.66
C LYS A 185 13.40 -13.68 9.34
N GLU A 186 12.39 -14.05 10.13
CA GLU A 186 11.45 -13.12 10.76
C GLU A 186 12.14 -12.13 11.69
N GLU A 187 13.10 -12.61 12.51
CA GLU A 187 13.83 -11.75 13.45
C GLU A 187 14.76 -10.76 12.74
N ILE A 188 15.36 -11.17 11.60
CA ILE A 188 16.18 -10.27 10.78
C ILE A 188 15.32 -9.16 10.19
N ALA A 189 14.17 -9.54 9.60
CA ALA A 189 13.22 -8.58 9.05
C ALA A 189 12.70 -7.63 10.15
N LYS A 190 12.29 -8.18 11.30
CA LYS A 190 11.81 -7.39 12.43
C LYS A 190 12.81 -6.32 12.87
N LYS A 191 14.08 -6.68 13.01
CA LYS A 191 15.13 -5.71 13.39
C LYS A 191 15.27 -4.56 12.39
N ILE A 192 15.09 -4.83 11.11
CA ILE A 192 15.13 -3.79 10.07
C ILE A 192 13.93 -2.84 10.24
N PHE A 193 12.70 -3.37 10.35
CA PHE A 193 11.51 -2.53 10.50
C PHE A 193 11.48 -1.78 11.85
N ASP A 194 11.94 -2.40 12.93
CA ASP A 194 12.11 -1.72 14.24
C ASP A 194 13.12 -0.56 14.15
N LYS A 195 14.23 -0.72 13.44
CA LYS A 195 15.23 0.34 13.17
C LYS A 195 14.59 1.57 12.50
N TRP A 196 13.66 1.32 11.57
CA TRP A 196 12.94 2.37 10.84
C TRP A 196 11.66 2.81 11.54
N ASN A 197 11.41 2.34 12.79
CA ASN A 197 10.23 2.67 13.59
C ASN A 197 8.89 2.37 12.88
N LEU A 198 8.83 1.22 12.22
CA LEU A 198 7.66 0.73 11.48
C LEU A 198 7.03 -0.47 12.18
N ASP A 199 5.70 -0.58 12.08
CA ASP A 199 5.01 -1.77 12.57
C ASP A 199 5.44 -3.02 11.76
N PHE A 200 5.61 -4.13 12.48
CA PHE A 200 5.95 -5.45 11.94
C PHE A 200 5.13 -6.52 12.64
N ALA A 201 4.46 -7.36 11.89
CA ALA A 201 3.71 -8.48 12.46
C ALA A 201 3.73 -9.72 11.55
N VAL A 202 3.97 -10.89 12.14
CA VAL A 202 3.75 -12.18 11.47
C VAL A 202 2.25 -12.47 11.57
N ILE A 203 1.54 -12.24 10.47
CA ILE A 203 0.07 -12.34 10.44
C ILE A 203 -0.45 -13.67 9.89
N GLY A 204 0.42 -14.46 9.28
CA GLY A 204 -0.03 -15.70 8.65
C GLY A 204 1.09 -16.55 8.07
N LYS A 205 0.70 -17.48 7.21
CA LYS A 205 1.60 -18.37 6.48
C LYS A 205 1.03 -18.75 5.11
N THR A 206 1.88 -19.14 4.19
CA THR A 206 1.50 -19.75 2.91
C THR A 206 1.06 -21.19 3.08
#